data_e938fd5f0db476de88f157479e210883
#
_entry.id   e938fd5f0db476de88f157479e210883
#
_cell.length_a   1.000
_cell.length_b   1.000
_cell.length_c   1.000
_cell.angle_alpha   90.00
_cell.angle_beta   90.00
_cell.angle_gamma   90.00
#
_symmetry.space_group_name_H-M   'P 1'
#
loop_
_entity.id
_entity.type
_entity.pdbx_description
1 polymer ?
#
loop_
_entity_poly.entity_id
_entity_poly.type
_entity_poly.pdbx_seq_one_letter_code
_entity_poly.pdbx_strand_id
1 'polypeptide(L)'
;MIDTTLTDRESYVVAALAGGWVADAASLGLHWLYDSQRICEVAGQSPEFLPPKADYFTGGFGYFAHDGKQSGDVSHYGAATGVLTGSLLANEGKLDIRDYQRRFRAFFGPGGDWRGYIDNPTRGTLNNLDTIEQNAIEKAQLTTTAKLTDRQKRVLVQKVLPYTRRLRGDQLADPVRKAISLTYQEPEIQEAGVHLAATIDHHLLPESGADDMQLPAVSKLAPLVACYCGSERLMEV
;
A
#
# COMPACT_ATOMS: atom_id res chain seq x y z
N MET A 1 -6.47 16.62 29.23
CA MET A 1 -7.56 16.83 28.27
C MET A 1 -6.93 17.54 27.07
N ILE A 2 -6.81 16.84 25.95
CA ILE A 2 -6.41 17.49 24.70
C ILE A 2 -7.67 18.18 24.20
N ASP A 3 -7.61 19.50 24.06
CA ASP A 3 -8.70 20.28 23.46
C ASP A 3 -8.78 19.88 21.99
N THR A 4 -9.80 19.11 21.63
CA THR A 4 -9.99 18.51 20.29
C THR A 4 -11.01 19.29 19.47
N THR A 5 -11.13 20.59 19.68
CA THR A 5 -11.91 21.44 18.77
C THR A 5 -11.16 21.59 17.46
N LEU A 6 -11.53 20.73 16.48
CA LEU A 6 -11.05 20.86 15.11
C LEU A 6 -11.52 22.19 14.52
N THR A 7 -10.66 22.85 13.76
CA THR A 7 -11.07 23.96 12.89
C THR A 7 -12.05 23.45 11.83
N ASP A 8 -12.84 24.32 11.23
CA ASP A 8 -13.79 23.96 10.15
C ASP A 8 -13.06 23.21 9.01
N ARG A 9 -11.87 23.67 8.64
CA ARG A 9 -11.04 23.03 7.60
C ARG A 9 -10.62 21.60 7.98
N GLU A 10 -10.17 21.41 9.21
CA GLU A 10 -9.79 20.07 9.71
C GLU A 10 -11.00 19.15 9.76
N SER A 11 -12.15 19.65 10.18
CA SER A 11 -13.41 18.92 10.18
C SER A 11 -13.80 18.46 8.77
N TYR A 12 -13.67 19.32 7.76
CA TYR A 12 -13.92 18.95 6.36
C TYR A 12 -12.95 17.89 5.85
N VAL A 13 -11.65 17.98 6.18
CA VAL A 13 -10.66 16.96 5.78
C VAL A 13 -10.98 15.61 6.41
N VAL A 14 -11.30 15.58 7.69
CA VAL A 14 -11.68 14.34 8.38
C VAL A 14 -12.97 13.77 7.78
N ALA A 15 -13.97 14.61 7.52
CA ALA A 15 -15.22 14.18 6.92
C ALA A 15 -15.01 13.62 5.50
N ALA A 16 -14.14 14.23 4.70
CA ALA A 16 -13.81 13.76 3.35
C ALA A 16 -13.14 12.37 3.37
N LEU A 17 -12.15 12.18 4.23
CA LEU A 17 -11.47 10.90 4.38
C LEU A 17 -12.39 9.80 4.91
N ALA A 18 -13.12 10.09 5.98
CA ALA A 18 -14.10 9.16 6.56
C ALA A 18 -15.22 8.83 5.58
N GLY A 19 -15.75 9.85 4.90
CA GLY A 19 -16.78 9.70 3.87
C GLY A 19 -16.32 8.82 2.71
N GLY A 20 -15.06 8.95 2.27
CA GLY A 20 -14.48 8.09 1.25
C GLY A 20 -14.45 6.61 1.65
N TRP A 21 -14.05 6.29 2.87
CA TRP A 21 -14.06 4.91 3.38
C TRP A 21 -15.49 4.38 3.57
N VAL A 22 -16.38 5.20 4.11
CA VAL A 22 -17.79 4.83 4.30
C VAL A 22 -18.45 4.53 2.96
N ALA A 23 -18.21 5.36 1.95
CA ALA A 23 -18.76 5.18 0.61
C ALA A 23 -18.18 3.95 -0.12
N ASP A 24 -16.88 3.69 0.02
CA ASP A 24 -16.24 2.48 -0.51
C ASP A 24 -16.85 1.23 0.14
N ALA A 25 -17.01 1.22 1.45
CA ALA A 25 -17.64 0.11 2.16
C ALA A 25 -19.13 -0.05 1.82
N ALA A 26 -19.86 1.06 1.68
CA ALA A 26 -21.27 1.04 1.34
C ALA A 26 -21.54 0.47 -0.06
N SER A 27 -20.64 0.73 -1.01
CA SER A 27 -20.77 0.28 -2.40
C SER A 27 -20.18 -1.11 -2.67
N LEU A 28 -19.47 -1.72 -1.72
CA LEU A 28 -18.68 -2.93 -1.93
C LEU A 28 -19.48 -4.10 -2.46
N GLY A 29 -20.72 -4.28 -1.98
CA GLY A 29 -21.57 -5.41 -2.37
C GLY A 29 -21.95 -5.42 -3.84
N LEU A 30 -22.01 -4.25 -4.46
CA LEU A 30 -22.38 -4.06 -5.88
C LEU A 30 -21.19 -3.61 -6.74
N HIS A 31 -20.00 -3.54 -6.18
CA HIS A 31 -18.81 -3.06 -6.86
C HIS A 31 -18.52 -3.91 -8.10
N TRP A 32 -18.46 -3.27 -9.27
CA TRP A 32 -18.30 -3.85 -10.59
C TRP A 32 -19.50 -4.63 -11.14
N LEU A 33 -20.68 -4.48 -10.56
CA LEU A 33 -21.91 -4.81 -11.21
C LEU A 33 -22.36 -3.59 -12.03
N TYR A 34 -22.37 -3.72 -13.37
CA TYR A 34 -22.63 -2.60 -14.29
C TYR A 34 -24.03 -2.65 -14.89
N ASP A 35 -24.80 -3.68 -14.59
CA ASP A 35 -26.18 -3.85 -15.05
C ASP A 35 -27.13 -3.09 -14.11
N SER A 36 -27.66 -1.97 -14.58
CA SER A 36 -28.53 -1.10 -13.77
C SER A 36 -29.84 -1.79 -13.39
N GLN A 37 -30.42 -2.63 -14.27
CA GLN A 37 -31.62 -3.38 -13.95
C GLN A 37 -31.32 -4.40 -12.85
N ARG A 38 -30.22 -5.13 -12.99
CA ARG A 38 -29.78 -6.11 -11.98
C ARG A 38 -29.45 -5.45 -10.64
N ILE A 39 -28.83 -4.27 -10.65
CA ILE A 39 -28.61 -3.48 -9.44
C ILE A 39 -29.92 -3.17 -8.75
N CYS A 40 -30.94 -2.68 -9.48
CA CYS A 40 -32.25 -2.38 -8.92
C CYS A 40 -32.93 -3.64 -8.33
N GLU A 41 -32.83 -4.78 -9.01
CA GLU A 41 -33.40 -6.05 -8.56
C GLU A 41 -32.76 -6.53 -7.23
N VAL A 42 -31.42 -6.43 -7.14
CA VAL A 42 -30.65 -6.92 -5.99
C VAL A 42 -30.73 -5.94 -4.81
N ALA A 43 -30.59 -4.65 -5.08
CA ALA A 43 -30.47 -3.62 -4.07
C ALA A 43 -31.81 -3.21 -3.48
N GLY A 44 -32.89 -3.31 -4.25
CA GLY A 44 -34.20 -2.83 -3.82
C GLY A 44 -34.17 -1.34 -3.47
N GLN A 45 -34.59 -1.01 -2.25
CA GLN A 45 -34.62 0.36 -1.72
C GLN A 45 -33.35 0.75 -0.95
N SER A 46 -32.45 -0.19 -0.66
CA SER A 46 -31.27 0.03 0.21
C SER A 46 -30.04 -0.62 -0.40
N PRO A 47 -29.38 0.06 -1.37
CA PRO A 47 -28.22 -0.47 -2.07
C PRO A 47 -26.92 -0.46 -1.21
N GLU A 48 -26.92 0.27 -0.10
CA GLU A 48 -25.75 0.49 0.71
C GLU A 48 -25.48 -0.70 1.65
N PHE A 49 -24.20 -1.00 1.83
CA PHE A 49 -23.72 -2.01 2.77
C PHE A 49 -24.25 -3.43 2.53
N LEU A 50 -24.60 -3.74 1.29
CA LEU A 50 -24.92 -5.10 0.91
C LEU A 50 -23.68 -6.00 1.08
N PRO A 51 -23.83 -7.23 1.62
CA PRO A 51 -22.71 -8.16 1.65
C PRO A 51 -22.35 -8.60 0.22
N PRO A 52 -21.08 -8.61 -0.17
CA PRO A 52 -20.67 -9.07 -1.49
C PRO A 52 -21.09 -10.54 -1.72
N LYS A 53 -21.82 -10.80 -2.81
CA LYS A 53 -22.30 -12.14 -3.17
C LYS A 53 -22.20 -12.37 -4.67
N ALA A 54 -21.67 -13.54 -5.07
CA ALA A 54 -21.55 -13.94 -6.46
C ALA A 54 -22.92 -13.96 -7.19
N ASP A 55 -23.98 -14.35 -6.48
CA ASP A 55 -25.33 -14.46 -7.03
C ASP A 55 -25.87 -13.12 -7.56
N TYR A 56 -25.40 -11.98 -7.04
CA TYR A 56 -25.79 -10.66 -7.53
C TYR A 56 -25.38 -10.44 -8.99
N PHE A 57 -24.32 -11.11 -9.43
CA PHE A 57 -23.76 -10.99 -10.79
C PHE A 57 -24.35 -12.01 -11.76
N THR A 58 -25.17 -12.97 -11.29
CA THR A 58 -25.76 -13.98 -12.13
C THR A 58 -26.79 -13.38 -13.07
N GLY A 59 -26.58 -13.53 -14.38
CA GLY A 59 -27.46 -13.00 -15.41
C GLY A 59 -27.29 -11.51 -15.68
N GLY A 60 -26.42 -10.81 -14.93
CA GLY A 60 -26.10 -9.41 -15.13
C GLY A 60 -24.73 -9.20 -15.78
N PHE A 61 -24.41 -7.97 -16.14
CA PHE A 61 -23.11 -7.58 -16.68
C PHE A 61 -22.20 -7.05 -15.56
N GLY A 62 -21.09 -7.74 -15.30
CA GLY A 62 -20.15 -7.35 -14.26
C GLY A 62 -19.14 -8.44 -13.92
N TYR A 63 -18.36 -8.19 -12.88
CA TYR A 63 -17.35 -9.11 -12.39
C TYR A 63 -17.34 -9.17 -10.85
N PHE A 64 -17.60 -10.32 -10.28
CA PHE A 64 -17.52 -10.53 -8.83
C PHE A 64 -16.07 -10.65 -8.36
N ALA A 65 -15.62 -9.67 -7.59
CA ALA A 65 -14.22 -9.55 -7.16
C ALA A 65 -14.01 -9.73 -5.64
N HIS A 66 -15.07 -9.65 -4.84
CA HIS A 66 -14.96 -9.48 -3.39
C HIS A 66 -15.38 -10.72 -2.60
N ASP A 67 -14.94 -11.89 -3.08
CA ASP A 67 -15.14 -13.14 -2.36
C ASP A 67 -14.52 -13.09 -0.95
N GLY A 68 -15.24 -13.60 0.05
CA GLY A 68 -14.82 -13.59 1.45
C GLY A 68 -14.91 -12.25 2.18
N LYS A 69 -15.36 -11.18 1.52
CA LYS A 69 -15.65 -9.89 2.15
C LYS A 69 -17.06 -9.84 2.73
N GLN A 70 -17.26 -8.94 3.70
CA GLN A 70 -18.52 -8.75 4.40
C GLN A 70 -19.02 -7.29 4.27
N SER A 71 -20.27 -7.05 4.66
CA SER A 71 -20.80 -5.70 4.81
C SER A 71 -19.91 -4.87 5.73
N GLY A 72 -19.54 -3.67 5.29
CA GLY A 72 -18.67 -2.78 6.05
C GLY A 72 -17.17 -2.97 5.79
N ASP A 73 -16.77 -4.05 5.11
CA ASP A 73 -15.41 -4.16 4.61
C ASP A 73 -15.14 -3.13 3.50
N VAL A 74 -13.88 -2.80 3.32
CA VAL A 74 -13.43 -1.92 2.23
C VAL A 74 -12.85 -2.70 1.07
N SER A 75 -12.94 -2.12 -0.12
CA SER A 75 -12.23 -2.59 -1.31
C SER A 75 -10.72 -2.32 -1.20
N HIS A 76 -9.95 -2.80 -2.19
CA HIS A 76 -8.53 -2.46 -2.30
C HIS A 76 -8.30 -0.95 -2.51
N TYR A 77 -9.27 -0.19 -3.02
CA TYR A 77 -9.19 1.27 -3.13
C TYR A 77 -9.28 1.96 -1.76
N GLY A 78 -10.26 1.58 -0.94
CA GLY A 78 -10.36 2.07 0.44
C GLY A 78 -9.15 1.69 1.27
N ALA A 79 -8.64 0.46 1.10
CA ALA A 79 -7.43 -0.01 1.76
C ALA A 79 -6.18 0.78 1.31
N ALA A 80 -6.02 1.09 0.01
CA ALA A 80 -4.94 1.91 -0.50
C ALA A 80 -4.97 3.34 0.05
N THR A 81 -6.17 3.91 0.21
CA THR A 81 -6.37 5.20 0.89
C THR A 81 -5.86 5.14 2.33
N GLY A 82 -6.13 4.03 3.04
CA GLY A 82 -5.61 3.82 4.40
C GLY A 82 -4.09 3.75 4.46
N VAL A 83 -3.47 3.06 3.53
CA VAL A 83 -2.00 2.98 3.43
C VAL A 83 -1.38 4.36 3.20
N LEU A 84 -1.94 5.15 2.27
CA LEU A 84 -1.46 6.52 2.02
C LEU A 84 -1.66 7.42 3.23
N THR A 85 -2.84 7.39 3.84
CA THR A 85 -3.15 8.18 5.04
C THR A 85 -2.18 7.84 6.17
N GLY A 86 -1.90 6.54 6.40
CA GLY A 86 -0.92 6.12 7.38
C GLY A 86 0.50 6.61 7.10
N SER A 87 0.89 6.70 5.83
CA SER A 87 2.17 7.29 5.43
C SER A 87 2.21 8.80 5.70
N LEU A 88 1.17 9.52 5.31
CA LEU A 88 1.07 10.96 5.55
C LEU A 88 1.11 11.30 7.05
N LEU A 89 0.36 10.57 7.88
CA LEU A 89 0.37 10.75 9.33
C LEU A 89 1.75 10.52 9.95
N ALA A 90 2.45 9.48 9.52
CA ALA A 90 3.78 9.18 10.01
C ALA A 90 4.85 10.21 9.58
N ASN A 91 4.58 10.98 8.55
CA ASN A 91 5.47 11.99 7.99
C ASN A 91 4.90 13.42 8.15
N GLU A 92 4.13 13.67 9.22
CA GLU A 92 3.63 15.00 9.59
C GLU A 92 2.84 15.69 8.45
N GLY A 93 2.06 14.92 7.70
CA GLY A 93 1.27 15.39 6.57
C GLY A 93 2.06 15.56 5.26
N LYS A 94 3.36 15.25 5.25
CA LYS A 94 4.19 15.31 4.04
C LYS A 94 4.19 13.97 3.31
N LEU A 95 4.11 14.02 1.97
CA LEU A 95 4.27 12.81 1.16
C LEU A 95 5.75 12.42 1.12
N ASP A 96 6.09 11.34 1.85
CA ASP A 96 7.34 10.62 1.66
C ASP A 96 7.06 9.42 0.75
N ILE A 97 7.46 9.53 -0.51
CA ILE A 97 7.22 8.52 -1.54
C ILE A 97 7.84 7.18 -1.13
N ARG A 98 9.02 7.21 -0.54
CA ARG A 98 9.76 6.04 -0.09
C ARG A 98 9.03 5.31 1.03
N ASP A 99 8.52 6.05 2.02
CA ASP A 99 7.71 5.49 3.10
C ASP A 99 6.40 4.91 2.55
N TYR A 100 5.73 5.64 1.65
CA TYR A 100 4.49 5.17 1.03
C TYR A 100 4.70 3.88 0.22
N GLN A 101 5.75 3.80 -0.59
CA GLN A 101 6.09 2.58 -1.34
C GLN A 101 6.32 1.39 -0.42
N ARG A 102 7.08 1.56 0.65
CA ARG A 102 7.33 0.49 1.62
C ARG A 102 6.04 0.00 2.27
N ARG A 103 5.18 0.93 2.72
CA ARG A 103 3.88 0.59 3.31
C ARG A 103 2.98 -0.11 2.31
N PHE A 104 2.92 0.40 1.08
CA PHE A 104 2.11 -0.19 0.02
C PHE A 104 2.55 -1.64 -0.26
N ARG A 105 3.85 -1.85 -0.42
CA ARG A 105 4.40 -3.19 -0.60
C ARG A 105 4.21 -4.10 0.61
N ALA A 106 4.40 -3.58 1.83
CA ALA A 106 4.20 -4.35 3.05
C ALA A 106 2.75 -4.77 3.24
N PHE A 107 1.81 -3.97 2.76
CA PHE A 107 0.38 -4.22 2.90
C PHE A 107 -0.17 -5.10 1.77
N PHE A 108 0.06 -4.76 0.51
CA PHE A 108 -0.50 -5.46 -0.65
C PHE A 108 0.41 -6.55 -1.22
N GLY A 109 1.71 -6.52 -0.94
CA GLY A 109 2.68 -7.45 -1.50
C GLY A 109 2.61 -8.85 -0.87
N PRO A 110 3.41 -9.79 -1.39
CA PRO A 110 3.49 -11.15 -0.85
C PRO A 110 3.76 -11.17 0.65
N GLY A 111 2.92 -11.89 1.40
CA GLY A 111 3.00 -11.95 2.86
C GLY A 111 2.49 -10.71 3.60
N GLY A 112 1.92 -9.75 2.88
CA GLY A 112 1.31 -8.55 3.46
C GLY A 112 -0.01 -8.82 4.16
N ASP A 113 -0.63 -7.75 4.69
CA ASP A 113 -1.86 -7.87 5.50
C ASP A 113 -3.13 -7.94 4.65
N TRP A 114 -3.08 -7.45 3.40
CA TRP A 114 -4.25 -7.45 2.51
C TRP A 114 -4.69 -8.86 2.13
N ARG A 115 -5.99 -9.09 2.27
CA ARG A 115 -6.65 -10.29 1.78
C ARG A 115 -7.81 -9.88 0.88
N GLY A 116 -7.79 -10.37 -0.36
CA GLY A 116 -8.83 -10.10 -1.35
C GLY A 116 -8.26 -9.69 -2.70
N TYR A 117 -9.15 -9.30 -3.57
CA TYR A 117 -8.82 -8.87 -4.91
C TYR A 117 -7.99 -7.58 -4.93
N ILE A 118 -7.07 -7.49 -5.87
CA ILE A 118 -6.37 -6.28 -6.27
C ILE A 118 -6.46 -6.11 -7.79
N ASP A 119 -6.59 -4.87 -8.24
CA ASP A 119 -6.71 -4.54 -9.67
C ASP A 119 -5.36 -4.60 -10.41
N ASN A 120 -5.41 -4.47 -11.75
CA ASN A 120 -4.21 -4.46 -12.58
C ASN A 120 -3.24 -3.32 -12.24
N PRO A 121 -3.67 -2.08 -11.99
CA PRO A 121 -2.77 -1.01 -11.54
C PRO A 121 -2.05 -1.33 -10.23
N THR A 122 -2.74 -1.91 -9.25
CA THR A 122 -2.14 -2.32 -7.99
C THR A 122 -1.09 -3.41 -8.21
N ARG A 123 -1.40 -4.43 -9.03
CA ARG A 123 -0.42 -5.47 -9.43
C ARG A 123 0.78 -4.88 -10.17
N GLY A 124 0.53 -3.97 -11.13
CA GLY A 124 1.59 -3.28 -11.86
C GLY A 124 2.51 -2.47 -10.94
N THR A 125 1.93 -1.78 -9.96
CA THR A 125 2.70 -1.05 -8.94
C THR A 125 3.59 -1.99 -8.13
N LEU A 126 3.07 -3.13 -7.68
CA LEU A 126 3.86 -4.13 -6.95
C LEU A 126 5.01 -4.67 -7.80
N ASN A 127 4.76 -5.00 -9.07
CA ASN A 127 5.80 -5.47 -9.98
C ASN A 127 6.90 -4.42 -10.20
N ASN A 128 6.53 -3.15 -10.31
CA ASN A 128 7.50 -2.06 -10.43
C ASN A 128 8.35 -1.93 -9.16
N LEU A 129 7.72 -2.02 -7.99
CA LEU A 129 8.43 -1.98 -6.71
C LEU A 129 9.36 -3.21 -6.54
N ASP A 130 8.96 -4.38 -7.03
CA ASP A 130 9.82 -5.56 -7.05
C ASP A 130 11.04 -5.36 -7.94
N THR A 131 10.86 -4.75 -9.10
CA THR A 131 11.96 -4.43 -10.04
C THR A 131 12.93 -3.42 -9.41
N ILE A 132 12.41 -2.36 -8.78
CA ILE A 132 13.22 -1.37 -8.07
C ILE A 132 14.04 -2.04 -6.94
N GLU A 133 13.40 -2.89 -6.16
CA GLU A 133 14.06 -3.62 -5.08
C GLU A 133 15.14 -4.56 -5.61
N GLN A 134 14.87 -5.29 -6.69
CA GLN A 134 15.85 -6.18 -7.32
C GLN A 134 17.08 -5.40 -7.80
N ASN A 135 16.87 -4.28 -8.47
CA ASN A 135 17.97 -3.41 -8.92
C ASN A 135 18.77 -2.86 -7.73
N ALA A 136 18.10 -2.51 -6.62
CA ALA A 136 18.79 -2.05 -5.42
C ALA A 136 19.64 -3.16 -4.79
N ILE A 137 19.14 -4.40 -4.78
CA ILE A 137 19.88 -5.57 -4.28
C ILE A 137 21.13 -5.81 -5.14
N GLU A 138 21.01 -5.78 -6.45
CA GLU A 138 22.13 -5.97 -7.37
C GLU A 138 23.20 -4.90 -7.19
N LYS A 139 22.80 -3.62 -7.12
CA LYS A 139 23.72 -2.52 -6.83
C LYS A 139 24.42 -2.69 -5.47
N ALA A 140 23.66 -3.06 -4.45
CA ALA A 140 24.21 -3.28 -3.10
C ALA A 140 25.21 -4.45 -3.08
N GLN A 141 24.95 -5.53 -3.79
CA GLN A 141 25.86 -6.65 -3.90
C GLN A 141 27.17 -6.28 -4.60
N LEU A 142 27.12 -5.40 -5.61
CA LEU A 142 28.30 -4.90 -6.31
C LEU A 142 29.17 -3.98 -5.45
N THR A 143 28.57 -3.27 -4.48
CA THR A 143 29.27 -2.31 -3.60
C THR A 143 29.72 -2.92 -2.28
N THR A 144 29.32 -4.13 -1.95
CA THR A 144 29.73 -4.79 -0.70
C THR A 144 31.21 -5.18 -0.77
N THR A 145 32.01 -4.61 0.13
CA THR A 145 33.48 -4.81 0.19
C THR A 145 33.87 -6.11 0.89
N ALA A 146 33.00 -6.75 1.63
CA ALA A 146 33.29 -7.99 2.36
C ALA A 146 33.48 -9.17 1.40
N LYS A 147 34.48 -9.99 1.66
CA LYS A 147 34.74 -11.24 0.92
C LYS A 147 33.73 -12.31 1.30
N LEU A 148 32.50 -12.17 0.83
CA LEU A 148 31.42 -13.12 1.07
C LEU A 148 31.30 -14.13 -0.05
N THR A 149 31.02 -15.39 0.29
CA THR A 149 30.62 -16.40 -0.69
C THR A 149 29.21 -16.07 -1.22
N ASP A 150 28.85 -16.56 -2.41
CA ASP A 150 27.52 -16.32 -3.00
C ASP A 150 26.39 -16.88 -2.12
N ARG A 151 26.67 -17.97 -1.38
CA ARG A 151 25.71 -18.50 -0.41
C ARG A 151 25.48 -17.50 0.72
N GLN A 152 26.54 -16.93 1.30
CA GLN A 152 26.44 -15.91 2.35
C GLN A 152 25.72 -14.68 1.86
N LYS A 153 26.04 -14.17 0.66
CA LYS A 153 25.34 -13.03 0.04
C LYS A 153 23.84 -13.28 -0.05
N ARG A 154 23.41 -14.44 -0.59
CA ARG A 154 21.99 -14.80 -0.67
C ARG A 154 21.31 -14.86 0.69
N VAL A 155 21.96 -15.47 1.70
CA VAL A 155 21.40 -15.56 3.05
C VAL A 155 21.28 -14.17 3.66
N LEU A 156 22.28 -13.30 3.50
CA LEU A 156 22.23 -11.94 4.01
C LEU A 156 21.09 -11.15 3.36
N VAL A 157 20.96 -11.21 2.04
CA VAL A 157 19.85 -10.53 1.35
C VAL A 157 18.49 -11.00 1.89
N GLN A 158 18.28 -12.30 2.06
CA GLN A 158 17.03 -12.83 2.62
C GLN A 158 16.76 -12.32 4.05
N LYS A 159 17.82 -12.11 4.84
CA LYS A 159 17.67 -11.61 6.20
C LYS A 159 17.47 -10.10 6.29
N VAL A 160 18.01 -9.31 5.38
CA VAL A 160 17.88 -7.85 5.40
C VAL A 160 16.60 -7.35 4.76
N LEU A 161 16.10 -8.01 3.70
CA LEU A 161 14.91 -7.59 2.97
C LEU A 161 13.68 -7.31 3.83
N PRO A 162 13.32 -8.16 4.82
CA PRO A 162 12.16 -7.88 5.67
C PRO A 162 12.26 -6.55 6.42
N TYR A 163 13.49 -6.13 6.74
CA TYR A 163 13.73 -4.88 7.46
C TYR A 163 13.77 -3.68 6.53
N THR A 164 14.43 -3.76 5.38
CA THR A 164 14.46 -2.68 4.37
C THR A 164 13.06 -2.34 3.82
N ARG A 165 12.13 -3.29 3.89
CA ARG A 165 10.71 -3.08 3.55
C ARG A 165 9.92 -2.32 4.62
N ARG A 166 10.38 -2.29 5.86
CA ARG A 166 9.65 -1.74 7.02
C ARG A 166 10.36 -0.58 7.70
N LEU A 167 11.67 -0.58 7.70
CA LEU A 167 12.53 0.38 8.39
C LEU A 167 13.39 1.13 7.38
N ARG A 168 14.00 2.22 7.79
CA ARG A 168 14.90 3.04 6.96
C ARG A 168 16.00 3.67 7.80
N GLY A 169 17.11 4.02 7.13
CA GLY A 169 18.22 4.73 7.76
C GLY A 169 18.75 4.01 9.00
N ASP A 170 18.96 4.76 10.06
CA ASP A 170 19.56 4.27 11.31
C ASP A 170 18.72 3.20 12.02
N GLN A 171 17.41 3.12 11.71
CA GLN A 171 16.54 2.10 12.30
C GLN A 171 16.85 0.68 11.81
N LEU A 172 17.61 0.53 10.72
CA LEU A 172 17.95 -0.76 10.13
C LEU A 172 19.04 -1.53 10.88
N ALA A 173 20.01 -0.85 11.44
CA ALA A 173 21.25 -1.46 11.91
C ALA A 173 21.02 -2.54 12.97
N ASP A 174 20.36 -2.22 14.08
CA ASP A 174 20.17 -3.15 15.18
C ASP A 174 19.29 -4.36 14.87
N PRO A 175 18.10 -4.20 14.24
CA PRO A 175 17.27 -5.33 13.84
C PRO A 175 17.97 -6.26 12.85
N VAL A 176 18.72 -5.72 11.90
CA VAL A 176 19.45 -6.49 10.90
C VAL A 176 20.61 -7.26 11.56
N ARG A 177 21.41 -6.61 12.40
CA ARG A 177 22.49 -7.26 13.13
C ARG A 177 21.96 -8.41 13.98
N LYS A 178 20.89 -8.20 14.72
CA LYS A 178 20.23 -9.22 15.53
C LYS A 178 19.72 -10.39 14.69
N ALA A 179 19.11 -10.13 13.55
CA ALA A 179 18.62 -11.20 12.67
C ALA A 179 19.75 -12.03 12.06
N ILE A 180 20.90 -11.41 11.77
CA ILE A 180 22.05 -12.10 11.21
C ILE A 180 22.77 -12.91 12.29
N SER A 181 22.88 -12.38 13.50
CA SER A 181 23.55 -13.07 14.64
C SER A 181 22.93 -14.42 14.99
N LEU A 182 21.67 -14.66 14.63
CA LEU A 182 21.03 -15.98 14.78
C LEU A 182 21.66 -17.08 13.90
N THR A 183 22.42 -16.69 12.88
CA THR A 183 23.00 -17.64 11.90
C THR A 183 24.51 -17.49 11.81
N TYR A 184 25.01 -16.27 11.92
CA TYR A 184 26.43 -15.92 11.80
C TYR A 184 26.87 -15.15 13.04
N GLN A 185 27.79 -15.73 13.80
CA GLN A 185 28.33 -15.12 15.04
C GLN A 185 29.49 -14.16 14.75
N GLU A 186 30.08 -14.24 13.56
CA GLU A 186 31.20 -13.42 13.14
C GLU A 186 30.78 -11.95 12.98
N PRO A 187 31.39 -11.01 13.73
CA PRO A 187 31.02 -9.60 13.64
C PRO A 187 31.12 -9.02 12.22
N GLU A 188 32.12 -9.46 11.45
CA GLU A 188 32.33 -9.00 10.07
C GLU A 188 31.15 -9.34 9.15
N ILE A 189 30.53 -10.50 9.33
CA ILE A 189 29.35 -10.90 8.55
C ILE A 189 28.11 -10.12 9.00
N GLN A 190 27.98 -9.85 10.30
CA GLN A 190 26.91 -9.03 10.83
C GLN A 190 26.98 -7.59 10.28
N GLU A 191 28.16 -6.98 10.30
CA GLU A 191 28.38 -5.64 9.75
C GLU A 191 28.24 -5.60 8.23
N ALA A 192 28.67 -6.64 7.52
CA ALA A 192 28.39 -6.76 6.09
C ALA A 192 26.90 -6.79 5.78
N GLY A 193 26.10 -7.42 6.61
CA GLY A 193 24.64 -7.42 6.48
C GLY A 193 24.01 -6.08 6.78
N VAL A 194 24.48 -5.36 7.79
CA VAL A 194 24.04 -3.98 8.09
C VAL A 194 24.39 -3.05 6.93
N HIS A 195 25.62 -3.14 6.40
CA HIS A 195 26.03 -2.37 5.23
C HIS A 195 25.18 -2.70 3.99
N LEU A 196 24.91 -3.98 3.75
CA LEU A 196 24.05 -4.42 2.67
C LEU A 196 22.63 -3.83 2.79
N ALA A 197 22.05 -3.86 4.01
CA ALA A 197 20.73 -3.30 4.26
C ALA A 197 20.70 -1.79 4.02
N ALA A 198 21.69 -1.04 4.50
CA ALA A 198 21.80 0.40 4.29
C ALA A 198 21.98 0.73 2.80
N THR A 199 22.75 -0.07 2.06
CA THR A 199 22.97 0.13 0.63
C THR A 199 21.69 -0.18 -0.17
N ILE A 200 20.97 -1.25 0.15
CA ILE A 200 19.67 -1.53 -0.45
C ILE A 200 18.70 -0.39 -0.17
N ASP A 201 18.64 0.08 1.07
CA ASP A 201 17.77 1.19 1.47
C ASP A 201 18.10 2.48 0.69
N HIS A 202 19.38 2.78 0.51
CA HIS A 202 19.84 3.94 -0.28
C HIS A 202 19.41 3.85 -1.75
N HIS A 203 19.48 2.66 -2.36
CA HIS A 203 19.17 2.44 -3.77
C HIS A 203 17.71 2.09 -4.07
N LEU A 204 16.83 2.03 -3.06
CA LEU A 204 15.41 1.73 -3.28
C LEU A 204 14.64 2.83 -4.00
N LEU A 205 15.15 4.09 -4.01
CA LEU A 205 14.63 5.15 -4.86
C LEU A 205 15.52 5.27 -6.09
N PRO A 206 14.96 5.40 -7.30
CA PRO A 206 15.74 5.75 -8.48
C PRO A 206 16.36 7.14 -8.28
N GLU A 207 17.58 7.33 -8.75
CA GLU A 207 18.29 8.62 -8.75
C GLU A 207 17.63 9.65 -9.70
N SER A 208 16.81 9.18 -10.64
CA SER A 208 16.00 10.03 -11.52
C SER A 208 14.83 10.60 -10.72
N GLY A 209 14.70 11.90 -10.78
CA GLY A 209 13.72 12.69 -10.04
C GLY A 209 12.27 12.21 -10.18
N ALA A 210 11.44 12.79 -9.38
CA ALA A 210 10.03 12.44 -9.12
C ALA A 210 9.12 12.26 -10.36
N ASP A 211 9.60 12.52 -11.57
CA ASP A 211 8.78 12.53 -12.78
C ASP A 211 8.42 11.14 -13.33
N ASP A 212 9.20 10.09 -13.00
CA ASP A 212 8.92 8.71 -13.46
C ASP A 212 8.00 7.91 -12.51
N MET A 213 7.59 8.51 -11.43
CA MET A 213 6.77 7.87 -10.40
C MET A 213 5.28 8.16 -10.60
N GLN A 214 4.72 7.81 -11.71
CA GLN A 214 3.27 7.67 -11.84
C GLN A 214 2.82 6.47 -10.98
N LEU A 215 2.54 6.73 -9.71
CA LEU A 215 1.78 5.80 -8.89
C LEU A 215 0.32 5.86 -9.34
N PRO A 216 -0.17 4.87 -10.10
CA PRO A 216 -1.55 4.91 -10.62
C PRO A 216 -2.59 5.01 -9.51
N ALA A 217 -2.24 4.55 -8.29
CA ALA A 217 -3.11 4.61 -7.13
C ALA A 217 -3.36 6.04 -6.62
N VAL A 218 -2.38 6.94 -6.74
CA VAL A 218 -2.54 8.33 -6.25
C VAL A 218 -3.44 9.13 -7.17
N SER A 219 -3.33 8.94 -8.50
CA SER A 219 -4.18 9.62 -9.48
C SER A 219 -5.65 9.20 -9.40
N LYS A 220 -5.94 8.02 -8.83
CA LYS A 220 -7.31 7.52 -8.65
C LYS A 220 -7.96 7.96 -7.33
N LEU A 221 -7.18 8.42 -6.37
CA LEU A 221 -7.71 8.89 -5.08
C LEU A 221 -8.45 10.23 -5.20
N ALA A 222 -7.97 11.13 -6.02
CA ALA A 222 -8.61 12.43 -6.23
C ALA A 222 -10.05 12.32 -6.79
N PRO A 223 -10.33 11.49 -7.83
CA PRO A 223 -11.70 11.28 -8.30
C PRO A 223 -12.59 10.56 -7.28
N LEU A 224 -12.06 9.61 -6.50
CA LEU A 224 -12.81 8.92 -5.46
C LEU A 224 -13.24 9.89 -4.35
N VAL A 225 -12.33 10.71 -3.86
CA VAL A 225 -12.65 11.74 -2.86
C VAL A 225 -13.66 12.76 -3.43
N ALA A 226 -13.51 13.16 -4.68
CA ALA A 226 -14.44 14.08 -5.35
C ALA A 226 -15.84 13.48 -5.53
N CYS A 227 -15.94 12.21 -5.93
CA CYS A 227 -17.23 11.52 -6.11
C CYS A 227 -18.00 11.34 -4.79
N TYR A 228 -17.29 11.16 -3.68
CA TYR A 228 -17.92 10.82 -2.39
C TYR A 228 -18.10 12.01 -1.45
N CYS A 229 -17.48 13.16 -1.71
CA CYS A 229 -17.65 14.33 -0.85
C CYS A 229 -19.01 15.03 -0.99
N GLY A 230 -19.93 14.54 -1.85
CA GLY A 230 -21.34 14.92 -1.84
C GLY A 230 -21.65 16.43 -1.98
N SER A 231 -20.68 17.26 -2.38
CA SER A 231 -20.96 18.66 -2.62
C SER A 231 -21.26 18.88 -4.10
N GLU A 232 -22.46 19.32 -4.41
CA GLU A 232 -22.87 19.76 -5.76
C GLU A 232 -21.90 20.78 -6.39
N ARG A 233 -21.07 21.45 -5.58
CA ARG A 233 -20.05 22.41 -6.02
C ARG A 233 -18.77 21.80 -6.59
N LEU A 234 -18.50 20.50 -6.37
CA LEU A 234 -17.33 19.81 -6.93
C LEU A 234 -17.62 19.20 -8.31
N MET A 235 -18.86 19.23 -8.76
CA MET A 235 -19.28 18.74 -10.09
C MET A 235 -19.25 19.85 -11.16
N GLU A 236 -18.89 21.08 -10.81
CA GLU A 236 -18.80 22.24 -11.72
C GLU A 236 -17.37 22.64 -12.11
N VAL A 237 -16.35 21.78 -11.86
CA VAL A 237 -14.97 22.06 -12.26
C VAL A 237 -14.47 21.06 -13.29
#